data_cbda3aa33b981fc0424410c992875cb8
#
_entry.id   cbda3aa33b981fc0424410c992875cb8
#
_cell.length_a   1.000
_cell.length_b   1.000
_cell.length_c   1.000
_cell.angle_alpha   90.00
_cell.angle_beta   90.00
_cell.angle_gamma   90.00
#
_symmetry.space_group_name_H-M   'P 1'
#
loop_
_entity.id
_entity.type
_entity.pdbx_description
1 polymer ?
#
loop_
_entity_poly.entity_id
_entity_poly.type
_entity_poly.pdbx_seq_one_letter_code
_entity_poly.pdbx_strand_id
1 'polypeptide(L)'
;MEQAQQREIKRKIKENPEMTEGEKARELNRLNEPYKKMSDEELLQLVRDFVRECGREPTRKDVLYDRELKKRFGAWTRMLEKAGTRPVAEHYLEGKKRRREKRERHKEYRRQLREQQAAEAARLAEAAE
;
A
#
# COMPACT_ATOMS: atom_id res chain seq x y z
N MET A 1 -24.35 -6.46 3.16
CA MET A 1 -24.43 -6.06 1.74
C MET A 1 -23.57 -7.00 0.92
N GLU A 2 -24.13 -7.57 -0.13
CA GLU A 2 -23.37 -8.44 -1.02
C GLU A 2 -22.35 -7.64 -1.81
N GLN A 3 -21.17 -8.20 -2.01
CA GLN A 3 -20.06 -7.48 -2.68
C GLN A 3 -20.39 -7.16 -4.15
N ALA A 4 -21.11 -8.03 -4.84
CA ALA A 4 -21.53 -7.80 -6.22
C ALA A 4 -22.40 -6.55 -6.38
N GLN A 5 -23.13 -6.12 -5.35
CA GLN A 5 -23.98 -4.93 -5.37
C GLN A 5 -23.21 -3.63 -5.17
N GLN A 6 -22.02 -3.69 -4.61
CA GLN A 6 -21.23 -2.50 -4.29
C GLN A 6 -20.82 -1.71 -5.54
N ARG A 7 -20.52 -2.40 -6.62
CA ARG A 7 -20.19 -1.75 -7.90
C ARG A 7 -21.34 -0.87 -8.39
N GLU A 8 -22.56 -1.39 -8.31
CA GLU A 8 -23.75 -0.68 -8.75
C GLU A 8 -24.04 0.54 -7.88
N ILE A 9 -23.90 0.41 -6.57
CA ILE A 9 -24.06 1.52 -5.62
C ILE A 9 -23.05 2.62 -5.94
N LYS A 10 -21.79 2.26 -6.11
CA LYS A 10 -20.72 3.20 -6.42
C LYS A 10 -20.93 3.89 -7.76
N ARG A 11 -21.37 3.14 -8.77
CA ARG A 11 -21.69 3.68 -10.10
C ARG A 11 -22.81 4.70 -10.04
N LYS A 12 -23.91 4.40 -9.33
CA LYS A 12 -25.05 5.30 -9.17
C LYS A 12 -24.65 6.61 -8.53
N ILE A 13 -23.78 6.58 -7.53
CA ILE A 13 -23.28 7.79 -6.88
C ILE A 13 -22.45 8.61 -7.87
N LYS A 14 -21.50 7.99 -8.57
CA LYS A 14 -20.60 8.69 -9.49
C LYS A 14 -21.32 9.30 -10.69
N GLU A 15 -22.36 8.65 -11.19
CA GLU A 15 -23.11 9.07 -12.37
C GLU A 15 -24.35 9.93 -12.04
N ASN A 16 -24.62 10.19 -10.77
CA ASN A 16 -25.80 10.97 -10.38
C ASN A 16 -25.62 12.44 -10.79
N PRO A 17 -26.46 12.96 -11.75
CA PRO A 17 -26.33 14.33 -12.22
C PRO A 17 -26.83 15.38 -11.22
N GLU A 18 -27.58 14.97 -10.20
CA GLU A 18 -28.13 15.85 -9.17
C GLU A 18 -27.14 16.11 -8.03
N MET A 19 -26.08 15.33 -7.94
CA MET A 19 -25.05 15.47 -6.89
C MET A 19 -23.83 16.22 -7.42
N THR A 20 -23.32 17.15 -6.61
CA THR A 20 -22.04 17.81 -6.87
C THR A 20 -20.88 16.85 -6.59
N GLU A 21 -19.69 17.16 -7.09
CA GLU A 21 -18.49 16.33 -6.83
C GLU A 21 -18.18 16.24 -5.32
N GLY A 22 -18.40 17.34 -4.59
CA GLY A 22 -18.22 17.35 -3.14
C GLY A 22 -19.22 16.44 -2.40
N GLU A 23 -20.48 16.42 -2.86
CA GLU A 23 -21.51 15.54 -2.30
C GLU A 23 -21.21 14.07 -2.59
N LYS A 24 -20.77 13.76 -3.83
CA LYS A 24 -20.36 12.41 -4.21
C LYS A 24 -19.20 11.91 -3.33
N ALA A 25 -18.20 12.76 -3.11
CA ALA A 25 -17.05 12.42 -2.27
C ALA A 25 -17.49 12.15 -0.82
N ARG A 26 -18.38 12.95 -0.27
CA ARG A 26 -18.91 12.77 1.09
C ARG A 26 -19.69 11.46 1.22
N GLU A 27 -20.52 11.13 0.23
CA GLU A 27 -21.30 9.90 0.24
C GLU A 27 -20.40 8.66 0.16
N LEU A 28 -19.38 8.69 -0.71
CA LEU A 28 -18.40 7.61 -0.80
C LEU A 28 -17.60 7.45 0.50
N ASN A 29 -17.24 8.54 1.15
CA ASN A 29 -16.55 8.51 2.44
C ASN A 29 -17.45 7.93 3.54
N ARG A 30 -18.74 8.27 3.54
CA ARG A 30 -19.72 7.72 4.48
C ARG A 30 -19.84 6.21 4.32
N LEU A 31 -19.89 5.73 3.09
CA LEU A 31 -19.97 4.29 2.80
C LEU A 31 -18.69 3.53 3.16
N ASN A 32 -17.55 4.22 3.14
CA ASN A 32 -16.27 3.63 3.53
C ASN A 32 -16.07 3.58 5.06
N GLU A 33 -16.86 4.33 5.81
CA GLU A 33 -16.67 4.47 7.26
C GLU A 33 -16.66 3.15 8.04
N PRO A 34 -17.57 2.18 7.79
CA PRO A 34 -17.54 0.88 8.47
C PRO A 34 -16.23 0.12 8.27
N TYR A 35 -15.59 0.28 7.13
CA TYR A 35 -14.37 -0.44 6.77
C TYR A 35 -13.13 0.11 7.49
N LYS A 36 -13.16 1.36 7.95
CA LYS A 36 -12.07 1.96 8.72
C LYS A 36 -11.86 1.28 10.07
N LYS A 37 -12.91 0.64 10.59
CA LYS A 37 -12.88 -0.07 11.88
C LYS A 37 -12.42 -1.51 11.75
N MET A 38 -12.33 -2.03 10.54
CA MET A 38 -11.90 -3.39 10.29
C MET A 38 -10.38 -3.52 10.40
N SER A 39 -9.91 -4.71 10.80
CA SER A 39 -8.49 -5.03 10.80
C SER A 39 -8.00 -5.25 9.37
N ASP A 40 -6.69 -5.23 9.17
CA ASP A 40 -6.08 -5.49 7.87
C ASP A 40 -6.50 -6.86 7.32
N GLU A 41 -6.48 -7.89 8.17
CA GLU A 41 -6.86 -9.25 7.77
C GLU A 41 -8.35 -9.34 7.39
N GLU A 42 -9.21 -8.64 8.10
CA GLU A 42 -10.64 -8.60 7.77
C GLU A 42 -10.88 -7.98 6.38
N LEU A 43 -10.17 -6.89 6.07
CA LEU A 43 -10.25 -6.25 4.75
C LEU A 43 -9.72 -7.18 3.64
N LEU A 44 -8.60 -7.83 3.87
CA LEU A 44 -8.04 -8.79 2.92
C LEU A 44 -8.97 -9.99 2.72
N GLN A 45 -9.67 -10.42 3.78
CA GLN A 45 -10.65 -11.49 3.69
C GLN A 45 -11.85 -11.10 2.79
N LEU A 46 -12.28 -9.84 2.85
CA LEU A 46 -13.31 -9.34 1.94
C LEU A 46 -12.88 -9.44 0.48
N VAL A 47 -11.61 -9.16 0.18
CA VAL A 47 -11.05 -9.31 -1.17
C VAL A 47 -11.08 -10.77 -1.61
N ARG A 48 -10.67 -11.70 -0.74
CA ARG A 48 -10.72 -13.15 -1.01
C ARG A 48 -12.14 -13.62 -1.25
N ASP A 49 -13.08 -13.14 -0.45
CA ASP A 49 -14.50 -13.48 -0.59
C ASP A 49 -15.06 -12.99 -1.92
N PHE A 50 -14.66 -11.79 -2.37
CA PHE A 50 -15.04 -11.26 -3.67
C PHE A 50 -14.57 -12.18 -4.80
N VAL A 51 -13.32 -12.64 -4.77
CA VAL A 51 -12.79 -13.57 -5.78
C VAL A 51 -13.58 -14.87 -5.78
N ARG A 52 -13.88 -15.39 -4.61
CA ARG A 52 -14.67 -16.63 -4.47
C ARG A 52 -16.09 -16.48 -5.04
N GLU A 53 -16.74 -15.36 -4.74
CA GLU A 53 -18.12 -15.11 -5.15
C GLU A 53 -18.25 -14.72 -6.62
N CYS A 54 -17.32 -13.92 -7.13
CA CYS A 54 -17.38 -13.34 -8.47
C CYS A 54 -16.51 -14.07 -9.51
N GLY A 55 -15.61 -14.94 -9.08
CA GLY A 55 -14.74 -15.70 -9.97
C GLY A 55 -13.65 -14.87 -10.67
N ARG A 56 -13.40 -13.65 -10.22
CA ARG A 56 -12.36 -12.75 -10.75
C ARG A 56 -11.83 -11.82 -9.67
N GLU A 57 -10.68 -11.22 -9.92
CA GLU A 57 -10.12 -10.21 -9.01
C GLU A 57 -10.98 -8.93 -9.02
N PRO A 58 -11.16 -8.27 -7.87
CA PRO A 58 -11.87 -7.00 -7.82
C PRO A 58 -11.06 -5.88 -8.44
N THR A 59 -11.75 -4.90 -9.03
CA THR A 59 -11.17 -3.62 -9.43
C THR A 59 -11.60 -2.55 -8.43
N ARG A 60 -10.99 -1.37 -8.50
CA ARG A 60 -11.37 -0.26 -7.59
C ARG A 60 -12.84 0.13 -7.70
N LYS A 61 -13.45 -0.08 -8.86
CA LYS A 61 -14.85 0.23 -9.10
C LYS A 61 -15.81 -0.78 -8.48
N ASP A 62 -15.33 -1.98 -8.17
CA ASP A 62 -16.15 -3.08 -7.68
C ASP A 62 -16.44 -2.99 -6.19
N VAL A 63 -15.65 -2.26 -5.43
CA VAL A 63 -15.71 -2.25 -3.96
C VAL A 63 -15.85 -0.83 -3.41
N LEU A 64 -16.53 -0.72 -2.26
CA LEU A 64 -16.72 0.56 -1.56
C LEU A 64 -15.51 0.92 -0.68
N TYR A 65 -14.67 -0.05 -0.36
CA TYR A 65 -13.54 0.09 0.55
C TYR A 65 -12.19 0.21 -0.16
N ASP A 66 -12.17 0.59 -1.43
CA ASP A 66 -10.95 0.74 -2.22
C ASP A 66 -9.98 1.77 -1.65
N ARG A 67 -10.51 2.87 -1.09
CA ARG A 67 -9.70 3.93 -0.47
C ARG A 67 -8.97 3.42 0.77
N GLU A 68 -9.66 2.62 1.59
CA GLU A 68 -9.07 2.04 2.80
C GLU A 68 -7.99 1.02 2.45
N LEU A 69 -8.22 0.21 1.41
CA LEU A 69 -7.22 -0.73 0.89
C LEU A 69 -5.97 0.01 0.41
N LYS A 70 -6.15 1.09 -0.34
CA LYS A 70 -5.04 1.91 -0.83
C LYS A 70 -4.25 2.53 0.32
N LYS A 71 -4.96 3.06 1.32
CA LYS A 71 -4.34 3.69 2.49
C LYS A 71 -3.47 2.71 3.28
N ARG A 72 -3.93 1.47 3.45
CA ARG A 72 -3.26 0.45 4.28
C ARG A 72 -2.22 -0.36 3.52
N PHE A 73 -2.45 -0.67 2.25
CA PHE A 73 -1.63 -1.62 1.48
C PHE A 73 -0.91 -0.98 0.29
N GLY A 74 -1.21 0.27 -0.04
CA GLY A 74 -0.59 0.98 -1.15
C GLY A 74 -1.15 0.59 -2.51
N ALA A 75 -0.28 0.30 -3.48
CA ALA A 75 -0.69 -0.02 -4.85
C ALA A 75 -1.65 -1.21 -4.89
N TRP A 76 -2.63 -1.16 -5.79
CA TRP A 76 -3.66 -2.20 -5.92
C TRP A 76 -3.08 -3.60 -6.15
N THR A 77 -2.07 -3.70 -7.01
CA THR A 77 -1.37 -4.98 -7.26
C THR A 77 -0.74 -5.55 -5.99
N ARG A 78 -0.13 -4.69 -5.17
CA ARG A 78 0.48 -5.12 -3.89
C ARG A 78 -0.58 -5.61 -2.90
N MET A 79 -1.72 -4.96 -2.88
CA MET A 79 -2.86 -5.38 -2.05
C MET A 79 -3.35 -6.77 -2.48
N LEU A 80 -3.53 -7.01 -3.78
CA LEU A 80 -3.97 -8.32 -4.30
C LEU A 80 -2.95 -9.42 -3.97
N GLU A 81 -1.67 -9.13 -4.04
CA GLU A 81 -0.62 -10.06 -3.64
C GLU A 81 -0.69 -10.40 -2.14
N LYS A 82 -0.91 -9.41 -1.29
CA LYS A 82 -1.07 -9.62 0.17
C LYS A 82 -2.31 -10.41 0.51
N ALA A 83 -3.39 -10.25 -0.25
CA ALA A 83 -4.60 -11.04 -0.08
C ALA A 83 -4.43 -12.48 -0.53
N GLY A 84 -3.39 -12.78 -1.32
CA GLY A 84 -3.14 -14.12 -1.86
C GLY A 84 -3.96 -14.44 -3.10
N THR A 85 -4.63 -13.45 -3.70
CA THR A 85 -5.43 -13.63 -4.92
C THR A 85 -4.57 -13.58 -6.18
N ARG A 86 -3.34 -13.09 -6.06
CA ARG A 86 -2.36 -12.99 -7.13
C ARG A 86 -0.98 -13.35 -6.59
N PRO A 87 -0.15 -14.14 -7.32
CA PRO A 87 1.21 -14.44 -6.89
C PRO A 87 2.07 -13.18 -6.92
N VAL A 88 3.01 -13.07 -5.98
CA VAL A 88 3.92 -11.93 -5.91
C VAL A 88 4.85 -11.95 -7.13
N ALA A 89 4.93 -10.83 -7.86
CA ALA A 89 5.75 -10.73 -9.05
C ALA A 89 7.25 -10.82 -8.73
N GLU A 90 7.97 -11.69 -9.43
CA GLU A 90 9.41 -11.90 -9.23
C GLU A 90 10.22 -10.61 -9.40
N HIS A 91 9.93 -9.84 -10.45
CA HIS A 91 10.65 -8.58 -10.68
C HIS A 91 10.45 -7.57 -9.55
N TYR A 92 9.30 -7.61 -8.87
CA TYR A 92 9.06 -6.77 -7.69
C TYR A 92 9.93 -7.22 -6.51
N LEU A 93 10.01 -8.53 -6.27
CA LEU A 93 10.86 -9.09 -5.20
C LEU A 93 12.34 -8.80 -5.48
N GLU A 94 12.78 -8.96 -6.70
CA GLU A 94 14.15 -8.63 -7.11
C GLU A 94 14.47 -7.16 -6.92
N GLY A 95 13.55 -6.28 -7.31
CA GLY A 95 13.70 -4.84 -7.13
C GLY A 95 13.76 -4.46 -5.65
N LYS A 96 12.94 -5.08 -4.81
CA LYS A 96 12.94 -4.89 -3.37
C LYS A 96 14.26 -5.35 -2.75
N LYS A 97 14.77 -6.51 -3.19
CA LYS A 97 16.06 -7.04 -2.76
C LYS A 97 17.20 -6.11 -3.13
N ARG A 98 17.23 -5.63 -4.39
CA ARG A 98 18.27 -4.69 -4.87
C ARG A 98 18.27 -3.38 -4.07
N ARG A 99 17.09 -2.83 -3.77
CA ARG A 99 16.97 -1.61 -2.96
C ARG A 99 17.47 -1.82 -1.55
N ARG A 100 17.18 -2.98 -0.94
CA ARG A 100 17.66 -3.34 0.39
C ARG A 100 19.18 -3.46 0.40
N GLU A 101 19.75 -4.18 -0.56
CA GLU A 101 21.20 -4.33 -0.71
C GLU A 101 21.90 -2.98 -0.90
N LYS A 102 21.32 -2.11 -1.72
CA LYS A 102 21.83 -0.76 -1.94
C LYS A 102 21.85 0.07 -0.65
N ARG A 103 20.78 -0.03 0.16
CA ARG A 103 20.71 0.65 1.47
C ARG A 103 21.77 0.12 2.42
N GLU A 104 21.97 -1.21 2.46
CA GLU A 104 22.99 -1.81 3.31
C GLU A 104 24.40 -1.38 2.91
N ARG A 105 24.72 -1.35 1.60
CA ARG A 105 26.00 -0.86 1.11
C ARG A 105 26.22 0.62 1.47
N HIS A 106 25.15 1.42 1.40
CA HIS A 106 25.24 2.83 1.73
C HIS A 106 25.48 3.07 3.22
N LYS A 107 24.85 2.28 4.09
CA LYS A 107 25.09 2.30 5.54
C LYS A 107 26.54 1.90 5.85
N GLU A 108 27.04 0.86 5.20
CA GLU A 108 28.43 0.39 5.37
C GLU A 108 29.43 1.46 4.92
N TYR A 109 29.19 2.08 3.77
CA TYR A 109 30.02 3.18 3.28
C TYR A 109 30.07 4.34 4.28
N ARG A 110 28.92 4.76 4.81
CA ARG A 110 28.85 5.82 5.82
C ARG A 110 29.61 5.47 7.09
N ARG A 111 29.50 4.23 7.52
CA ARG A 111 30.21 3.74 8.70
C ARG A 111 31.71 3.80 8.51
N GLN A 112 32.21 3.30 7.38
CA GLN A 112 33.63 3.31 7.04
C GLN A 112 34.17 4.76 6.96
N LEU A 113 33.40 5.65 6.34
CA LEU A 113 33.77 7.04 6.23
C LEU A 113 33.90 7.71 7.60
N ARG A 114 32.97 7.45 8.51
CA ARG A 114 33.03 7.96 9.90
C ARG A 114 34.24 7.44 10.65
N GLU A 115 34.55 6.14 10.49
CA GLU A 115 35.73 5.54 11.10
C GLU A 115 37.02 6.15 10.59
N GLN A 116 37.13 6.39 9.28
CA GLN A 116 38.29 7.04 8.68
C GLN A 116 38.46 8.47 9.16
N GLN A 117 37.37 9.23 9.25
CA GLN A 117 37.39 10.59 9.74
C GLN A 117 37.80 10.66 11.22
N ALA A 118 37.29 9.74 12.03
CA ALA A 118 37.67 9.66 13.45
C ALA A 118 39.13 9.27 13.63
N ALA A 119 39.65 8.34 12.84
CA ALA A 119 41.05 7.93 12.88
C ALA A 119 41.98 9.09 12.45
N GLU A 120 41.60 9.82 11.41
CA GLU A 120 42.37 10.97 10.95
C GLU A 120 42.37 12.11 11.97
N ALA A 121 41.20 12.36 12.59
CA ALA A 121 41.09 13.37 13.65
C ALA A 121 42.01 13.03 14.86
N ALA A 122 42.01 11.73 15.25
CA ALA A 122 42.88 11.25 16.31
C ALA A 122 44.37 11.39 15.96
N ARG A 123 44.73 11.08 14.72
CA ARG A 123 46.12 11.25 14.24
C ARG A 123 46.56 12.70 14.24
N LEU A 124 45.71 13.62 13.79
CA LEU A 124 45.98 15.04 13.79
C LEU A 124 46.08 15.60 15.21
N ALA A 125 45.27 15.12 16.13
CA ALA A 125 45.34 15.50 17.54
C ALA A 125 46.67 15.08 18.18
N GLU A 126 47.15 13.86 17.89
CA GLU A 126 48.48 13.40 18.34
C GLU A 126 49.62 14.23 17.77
N ALA A 127 49.51 14.58 16.49
CA ALA A 127 50.54 15.39 15.83
C ALA A 127 50.60 16.85 16.37
N ALA A 128 49.47 17.33 16.94
CA ALA A 128 49.38 18.67 17.52
C ALA A 128 50.01 18.79 18.92
N GLU A 129 50.25 17.69 19.59
CA GLU A 129 50.97 17.66 20.87
C GLU A 129 52.48 17.72 20.61
#